data_1a3f651420e8c64721813651be36d24b
#
_entry.id   1a3f651420e8c64721813651be36d24b
#
_cell.length_a   1.000
_cell.length_b   1.000
_cell.length_c   1.000
_cell.angle_alpha   90.00
_cell.angle_beta   90.00
_cell.angle_gamma   90.00
#
_symmetry.space_group_name_H-M   'P 1'
#
loop_
_entity.id
_entity.type
_entity.pdbx_description
1 polymer ?
#
loop_
_entity_poly.entity_id
_entity_poly.type
_entity_poly.pdbx_seq_one_letter_code
_entity_poly.pdbx_strand_id
1 'polypeptide(L)'
;MSSKDSAHDESDREASKYFNPAFMVLGYLGLIPFAMALLVIFSGKYEFGYLSSEYIVVDPQVFFVTYSVAILSFLAGTLWQQQFFSSHGCEKNLVLSNAVVVTAWVGLVATLVSKAWIQIAVTTNMLGFLVLLARERKAMVLDLTYRKMRHRLTFLVALMHLLMLVFMLPLSR
;
A
#
# COMPACT_ATOMS: atom_id res chain seq x y z
N MET A 1 -25.06 -33.69 16.49
CA MET A 1 -24.55 -32.29 16.46
C MET A 1 -23.24 -32.29 17.20
N SER A 2 -22.16 -32.12 16.45
CA SER A 2 -20.87 -32.74 16.71
C SER A 2 -19.94 -31.86 17.55
N SER A 3 -19.16 -32.48 18.46
CA SER A 3 -18.10 -31.86 19.26
C SER A 3 -17.01 -31.15 18.43
N LYS A 4 -16.98 -31.35 17.12
CA LYS A 4 -16.09 -30.65 16.18
C LYS A 4 -16.51 -29.19 15.93
N ASP A 5 -17.80 -28.88 15.94
CA ASP A 5 -18.29 -27.51 15.71
C ASP A 5 -18.01 -26.58 16.89
N SER A 6 -18.06 -27.13 18.11
CA SER A 6 -17.74 -26.36 19.33
C SER A 6 -16.26 -26.06 19.47
N ALA A 7 -15.37 -26.98 19.07
CA ALA A 7 -13.92 -26.76 19.11
C ALA A 7 -13.45 -25.72 18.05
N HIS A 8 -14.14 -25.66 16.90
CA HIS A 8 -13.84 -24.67 15.87
C HIS A 8 -14.29 -23.26 16.30
N ASP A 9 -15.47 -23.15 16.92
CA ASP A 9 -16.01 -21.87 17.42
C ASP A 9 -15.17 -21.32 18.59
N GLU A 10 -14.61 -22.20 19.41
CA GLU A 10 -13.75 -21.83 20.53
C GLU A 10 -12.35 -21.37 20.06
N SER A 11 -11.77 -22.02 19.04
CA SER A 11 -10.51 -21.60 18.43
C SER A 11 -10.63 -20.26 17.70
N ASP A 12 -11.75 -20.02 17.02
CA ASP A 12 -12.03 -18.74 16.33
C ASP A 12 -12.27 -17.59 17.32
N ARG A 13 -12.86 -17.88 18.48
CA ARG A 13 -13.02 -16.90 19.58
C ARG A 13 -11.70 -16.58 20.27
N GLU A 14 -10.84 -17.55 20.48
CA GLU A 14 -9.50 -17.31 21.03
C GLU A 14 -8.62 -16.51 20.05
N ALA A 15 -8.61 -16.83 18.76
CA ALA A 15 -7.90 -16.07 17.75
C ALA A 15 -8.38 -14.60 17.68
N SER A 16 -9.70 -14.37 17.77
CA SER A 16 -10.30 -13.02 17.82
C SER A 16 -9.88 -12.20 19.04
N LYS A 17 -9.55 -12.86 20.17
CA LYS A 17 -9.16 -12.22 21.42
C LYS A 17 -7.75 -11.59 21.37
N TYR A 18 -6.91 -12.06 20.46
CA TYR A 18 -5.54 -11.55 20.28
C TYR A 18 -5.41 -10.48 19.19
N PHE A 19 -6.49 -10.16 18.46
CA PHE A 19 -6.44 -9.12 17.45
C PHE A 19 -6.53 -7.74 18.11
N ASN A 20 -5.37 -7.10 18.25
CA ASN A 20 -5.30 -5.74 18.80
C ASN A 20 -5.92 -4.74 17.80
N PRO A 21 -7.01 -4.02 18.15
CA PRO A 21 -7.67 -3.06 17.26
C PRO A 21 -6.73 -1.94 16.79
N ALA A 22 -5.62 -1.71 17.47
CA ALA A 22 -4.60 -0.73 17.06
C ALA A 22 -4.05 -1.01 15.65
N PHE A 23 -3.93 -2.28 15.23
CA PHE A 23 -3.47 -2.61 13.88
C PHE A 23 -4.42 -2.12 12.79
N MET A 24 -5.74 -2.18 13.04
CA MET A 24 -6.71 -1.62 12.09
C MET A 24 -6.58 -0.10 12.00
N VAL A 25 -6.53 0.56 13.14
CA VAL A 25 -6.42 2.03 13.19
C VAL A 25 -5.15 2.49 12.49
N LEU A 26 -4.00 1.90 12.79
CA LEU A 26 -2.73 2.24 12.15
C LEU A 26 -2.78 1.99 10.61
N GLY A 27 -3.38 0.89 10.18
CA GLY A 27 -3.52 0.58 8.77
C GLY A 27 -4.30 1.66 8.01
N TYR A 28 -5.45 2.11 8.55
CA TYR A 28 -6.25 3.16 7.93
C TYR A 28 -5.61 4.54 8.05
N LEU A 29 -4.92 4.86 9.14
CA LEU A 29 -4.14 6.08 9.28
C LEU A 29 -3.05 6.20 8.21
N GLY A 30 -2.49 5.07 7.77
CA GLY A 30 -1.54 5.02 6.65
C GLY A 30 -2.11 5.49 5.30
N LEU A 31 -3.42 5.65 5.15
CA LEU A 31 -4.03 6.22 3.94
C LEU A 31 -4.05 7.75 3.94
N ILE A 32 -3.91 8.39 5.10
CA ILE A 32 -4.02 9.85 5.24
C ILE A 32 -3.01 10.59 4.35
N PRO A 33 -1.71 10.26 4.32
CA PRO A 33 -0.75 10.98 3.46
C PRO A 33 -1.07 10.85 1.97
N PHE A 34 -1.59 9.70 1.53
CA PHE A 34 -2.06 9.53 0.14
C PHE A 34 -3.24 10.46 -0.16
N ALA A 35 -4.23 10.50 0.75
CA ALA A 35 -5.40 11.35 0.61
C ALA A 35 -5.02 12.84 0.60
N MET A 36 -4.10 13.25 1.46
CA MET A 36 -3.59 14.63 1.51
C MET A 36 -2.95 15.04 0.18
N ALA A 37 -2.07 14.21 -0.38
CA ALA A 37 -1.45 14.49 -1.68
C ALA A 37 -2.48 14.66 -2.80
N LEU A 38 -3.50 13.78 -2.84
CA LEU A 38 -4.59 13.85 -3.82
C LEU A 38 -5.43 15.11 -3.63
N LEU A 39 -5.76 15.50 -2.39
CA LEU A 39 -6.52 16.71 -2.09
C LEU A 39 -5.78 17.97 -2.54
N VAL A 40 -4.47 18.03 -2.33
CA VAL A 40 -3.64 19.16 -2.78
C VAL A 40 -3.67 19.28 -4.30
N ILE A 41 -3.48 18.17 -5.02
CA ILE A 41 -3.52 18.17 -6.50
C ILE A 41 -4.90 18.55 -6.99
N PHE A 42 -5.96 18.01 -6.39
CA PHE A 42 -7.34 18.33 -6.74
C PHE A 42 -7.63 19.83 -6.53
N SER A 43 -7.24 20.39 -5.38
CA SER A 43 -7.42 21.80 -5.08
C SER A 43 -6.70 22.72 -6.07
N GLY A 44 -5.46 22.37 -6.45
CA GLY A 44 -4.70 23.13 -7.44
C GLY A 44 -5.28 23.03 -8.86
N LYS A 45 -5.89 21.88 -9.23
CA LYS A 45 -6.47 21.66 -10.56
C LYS A 45 -7.80 22.40 -10.77
N TYR A 46 -8.58 22.60 -9.70
CA TYR A 46 -9.92 23.21 -9.75
C TYR A 46 -9.98 24.61 -9.10
N GLU A 47 -8.81 25.24 -8.84
CA GLU A 47 -8.70 26.62 -8.32
C GLU A 47 -9.49 26.84 -7.01
N PHE A 48 -9.66 25.79 -6.19
CA PHE A 48 -10.19 25.94 -4.84
C PHE A 48 -9.11 26.61 -3.96
N GLY A 49 -9.16 27.95 -3.90
CA GLY A 49 -8.14 28.88 -3.45
C GLY A 49 -7.60 28.78 -2.01
N TYR A 50 -7.91 27.73 -1.26
CA TYR A 50 -7.44 27.57 0.12
C TYR A 50 -6.14 26.76 0.27
N LEU A 51 -5.70 26.05 -0.76
CA LEU A 51 -4.46 25.26 -0.78
C LEU A 51 -3.65 25.62 -2.04
N SER A 52 -3.45 26.94 -2.25
CA SER A 52 -2.58 27.40 -3.34
C SER A 52 -1.17 26.87 -3.14
N SER A 53 -0.54 26.42 -4.21
CA SER A 53 0.82 25.85 -4.24
C SER A 53 1.91 26.78 -3.66
N GLU A 54 1.57 28.01 -3.38
CA GLU A 54 2.46 29.04 -2.82
C GLU A 54 2.94 28.71 -1.38
N TYR A 55 2.16 27.90 -0.64
CA TYR A 55 2.48 27.48 0.73
C TYR A 55 3.05 26.07 0.82
N ILE A 56 3.02 25.29 -0.26
CA ILE A 56 3.44 23.88 -0.26
C ILE A 56 4.79 23.78 -0.93
N VAL A 57 5.85 23.70 -0.13
CA VAL A 57 7.25 23.59 -0.58
C VAL A 57 7.54 22.24 -1.28
N VAL A 58 6.75 21.20 -1.00
CA VAL A 58 6.96 19.85 -1.53
C VAL A 58 5.96 19.55 -2.65
N ASP A 59 6.47 19.14 -3.81
CA ASP A 59 5.64 18.69 -4.91
C ASP A 59 4.76 17.50 -4.46
N PRO A 60 3.42 17.63 -4.49
CA PRO A 60 2.52 16.60 -3.96
C PRO A 60 2.60 15.29 -4.73
N GLN A 61 2.99 15.30 -6.01
CA GLN A 61 3.17 14.11 -6.81
C GLN A 61 4.44 13.35 -6.37
N VAL A 62 5.55 14.07 -6.15
CA VAL A 62 6.78 13.50 -5.61
C VAL A 62 6.56 12.96 -4.21
N PHE A 63 5.84 13.71 -3.37
CA PHE A 63 5.47 13.25 -2.03
C PHE A 63 4.67 11.94 -2.07
N PHE A 64 3.68 11.85 -2.96
CA PHE A 64 2.87 10.64 -3.15
C PHE A 64 3.74 9.43 -3.52
N VAL A 65 4.65 9.58 -4.50
CA VAL A 65 5.57 8.51 -4.93
C VAL A 65 6.50 8.11 -3.79
N THR A 66 7.10 9.08 -3.08
CA THR A 66 8.01 8.83 -1.97
C THR A 66 7.31 8.05 -0.84
N TYR A 67 6.10 8.47 -0.48
CA TYR A 67 5.33 7.79 0.54
C TYR A 67 4.93 6.37 0.09
N SER A 68 4.58 6.18 -1.19
CA SER A 68 4.31 4.86 -1.75
C SER A 68 5.49 3.91 -1.61
N VAL A 69 6.71 4.37 -1.89
CA VAL A 69 7.95 3.59 -1.74
C VAL A 69 8.16 3.20 -0.27
N ALA A 70 7.95 4.12 0.67
CA ALA A 70 8.09 3.85 2.11
C ALA A 70 7.11 2.74 2.56
N ILE A 71 5.84 2.81 2.16
CA ILE A 71 4.85 1.79 2.50
C ILE A 71 5.15 0.45 1.81
N LEU A 72 5.56 0.46 0.53
CA LEU A 72 5.98 -0.76 -0.17
C LEU A 72 7.16 -1.45 0.53
N SER A 73 8.15 -0.67 0.98
CA SER A 73 9.30 -1.20 1.71
C SER A 73 8.89 -1.85 3.03
N PHE A 74 7.96 -1.20 3.77
CA PHE A 74 7.40 -1.77 4.99
C PHE A 74 6.68 -3.10 4.71
N LEU A 75 5.84 -3.14 3.67
CA LEU A 75 5.09 -4.34 3.30
C LEU A 75 6.00 -5.48 2.81
N ALA A 76 7.03 -5.16 2.05
CA ALA A 76 8.04 -6.13 1.63
C ALA A 76 8.77 -6.72 2.83
N GLY A 77 9.07 -5.90 3.86
CA GLY A 77 9.66 -6.34 5.12
C GLY A 77 8.80 -7.34 5.88
N THR A 78 7.46 -7.19 5.84
CA THR A 78 6.56 -8.19 6.47
C THR A 78 6.63 -9.56 5.78
N LEU A 79 6.78 -9.60 4.45
CA LEU A 79 7.01 -10.86 3.72
C LEU A 79 8.36 -11.50 4.08
N TRP A 80 9.39 -10.68 4.30
CA TRP A 80 10.68 -11.14 4.77
C TRP A 80 10.58 -11.84 6.12
N GLN A 81 9.94 -11.19 7.09
CA GLN A 81 9.76 -11.72 8.44
C GLN A 81 9.06 -13.08 8.41
N GLN A 82 8.04 -13.25 7.57
CA GLN A 82 7.30 -14.51 7.47
C GLN A 82 8.17 -15.70 7.04
N GLN A 83 9.20 -15.45 6.22
CA GLN A 83 10.09 -16.51 5.75
C GLN A 83 10.95 -17.11 6.88
N PHE A 84 11.27 -16.31 7.91
CA PHE A 84 12.02 -16.82 9.07
C PHE A 84 11.23 -17.78 9.94
N PHE A 85 9.89 -17.69 9.90
CA PHE A 85 9.00 -18.52 10.72
C PHE A 85 8.39 -19.69 9.93
N SER A 86 8.60 -19.78 8.62
CA SER A 86 8.10 -20.89 7.82
C SER A 86 9.18 -21.93 7.61
N SER A 87 8.87 -23.19 7.96
CA SER A 87 9.77 -24.35 7.81
C SER A 87 10.14 -24.65 6.34
N HIS A 88 9.46 -24.06 5.38
CA HIS A 88 9.70 -24.18 3.94
C HIS A 88 9.84 -22.80 3.33
N GLY A 89 10.90 -22.07 3.70
CA GLY A 89 11.20 -20.74 3.19
C GLY A 89 11.21 -20.73 1.66
N CYS A 90 10.33 -19.93 1.05
CA CYS A 90 10.31 -19.79 -0.41
C CYS A 90 11.24 -18.64 -0.80
N GLU A 91 12.49 -18.93 -1.18
CA GLU A 91 13.47 -17.94 -1.67
C GLU A 91 12.89 -17.00 -2.73
N LYS A 92 11.95 -17.49 -3.54
CA LYS A 92 11.26 -16.69 -4.56
C LYS A 92 10.50 -15.50 -3.97
N ASN A 93 9.97 -15.62 -2.74
CA ASN A 93 9.27 -14.51 -2.09
C ASN A 93 10.24 -13.43 -1.61
N LEU A 94 11.44 -13.83 -1.15
CA LEU A 94 12.50 -12.90 -0.75
C LEU A 94 13.01 -12.10 -1.96
N VAL A 95 13.33 -12.80 -3.05
CA VAL A 95 13.80 -12.16 -4.29
C VAL A 95 12.74 -11.20 -4.83
N LEU A 96 11.47 -11.63 -4.85
CA LEU A 96 10.38 -10.81 -5.37
C LEU A 96 10.14 -9.56 -4.52
N SER A 97 10.12 -9.69 -3.18
CA SER A 97 9.91 -8.53 -2.30
C SER A 97 11.01 -7.49 -2.47
N ASN A 98 12.25 -7.92 -2.57
CA ASN A 98 13.38 -7.02 -2.87
C ASN A 98 13.25 -6.39 -4.26
N ALA A 99 12.93 -7.18 -5.29
CA ALA A 99 12.75 -6.67 -6.64
C ALA A 99 11.67 -5.57 -6.71
N VAL A 100 10.54 -5.75 -6.01
CA VAL A 100 9.48 -4.75 -5.93
C VAL A 100 10.00 -3.45 -5.31
N VAL A 101 10.71 -3.53 -4.17
CA VAL A 101 11.24 -2.35 -3.48
C VAL A 101 12.30 -1.64 -4.32
N VAL A 102 13.23 -2.38 -4.90
CA VAL A 102 14.30 -1.79 -5.75
C VAL A 102 13.69 -1.11 -6.97
N THR A 103 12.71 -1.73 -7.61
CA THR A 103 12.03 -1.15 -8.78
C THR A 103 11.26 0.12 -8.40
N ALA A 104 10.57 0.12 -7.26
CA ALA A 104 9.87 1.28 -6.74
C ALA A 104 10.85 2.43 -6.42
N TRP A 105 12.00 2.10 -5.83
CA TRP A 105 13.05 3.07 -5.51
C TRP A 105 13.70 3.66 -6.76
N VAL A 106 13.97 2.83 -7.78
CA VAL A 106 14.47 3.31 -9.09
C VAL A 106 13.47 4.27 -9.74
N GLY A 107 12.16 3.96 -9.66
CA GLY A 107 11.09 4.85 -10.12
C GLY A 107 11.08 6.20 -9.40
N LEU A 108 11.28 6.21 -8.08
CA LEU A 108 11.42 7.44 -7.30
C LEU A 108 12.63 8.26 -7.75
N VAL A 109 13.81 7.64 -7.86
CA VAL A 109 15.03 8.33 -8.30
C VAL A 109 14.85 8.91 -9.70
N ALA A 110 14.29 8.15 -10.64
CA ALA A 110 13.97 8.63 -11.98
C ALA A 110 13.05 9.86 -11.95
N THR A 111 12.03 9.85 -11.07
CA THR A 111 11.12 10.99 -10.88
C THR A 111 11.84 12.23 -10.34
N LEU A 112 12.83 12.07 -9.45
CA LEU A 112 13.63 13.17 -8.93
C LEU A 112 14.56 13.78 -10.02
N VAL A 113 15.02 12.95 -10.95
CA VAL A 113 15.83 13.41 -12.10
C VAL A 113 14.94 14.12 -13.13
N SER A 114 13.77 13.57 -13.44
CA SER A 114 12.82 14.17 -14.37
C SER A 114 11.38 13.80 -14.05
N LYS A 115 10.52 14.83 -13.97
CA LYS A 115 9.08 14.63 -13.73
C LYS A 115 8.37 13.80 -14.82
N ALA A 116 8.98 13.64 -16.00
CA ALA A 116 8.43 12.80 -17.07
C ALA A 116 8.24 11.33 -16.62
N TRP A 117 9.00 10.84 -15.64
CA TRP A 117 8.95 9.47 -15.14
C TRP A 117 7.87 9.23 -14.08
N ILE A 118 7.20 10.29 -13.62
CA ILE A 118 6.30 10.19 -12.46
C ILE A 118 5.11 9.25 -12.68
N GLN A 119 4.53 9.24 -13.88
CA GLN A 119 3.41 8.34 -14.21
C GLN A 119 3.85 6.87 -14.18
N ILE A 120 5.06 6.60 -14.67
CA ILE A 120 5.65 5.27 -14.64
C ILE A 120 5.92 4.86 -13.19
N ALA A 121 6.45 5.75 -12.36
CA ALA A 121 6.70 5.48 -10.94
C ALA A 121 5.39 5.18 -10.19
N VAL A 122 4.32 5.97 -10.40
CA VAL A 122 3.00 5.72 -9.78
C VAL A 122 2.43 4.38 -10.23
N THR A 123 2.50 4.05 -11.53
CA THR A 123 2.01 2.78 -12.07
C THR A 123 2.80 1.60 -11.50
N THR A 124 4.12 1.70 -11.46
CA THR A 124 5.01 0.66 -10.92
C THR A 124 4.75 0.41 -9.44
N ASN A 125 4.57 1.48 -8.65
CA ASN A 125 4.22 1.35 -7.22
C ASN A 125 2.86 0.68 -7.03
N MET A 126 1.85 1.06 -7.81
CA MET A 126 0.53 0.41 -7.79
C MET A 126 0.64 -1.09 -8.06
N LEU A 127 1.37 -1.48 -9.10
CA LEU A 127 1.61 -2.89 -9.42
C LEU A 127 2.36 -3.59 -8.29
N GLY A 128 3.35 -2.93 -7.67
CA GLY A 128 4.07 -3.42 -6.50
C GLY A 128 3.12 -3.79 -5.34
N PHE A 129 2.17 -2.93 -5.00
CA PHE A 129 1.16 -3.22 -3.97
C PHE A 129 0.32 -4.47 -4.30
N LEU A 130 -0.11 -4.60 -5.56
CA LEU A 130 -0.92 -5.74 -6.00
C LEU A 130 -0.10 -7.05 -6.00
N VAL A 131 1.16 -6.99 -6.42
CA VAL A 131 2.08 -8.14 -6.41
C VAL A 131 2.34 -8.63 -4.98
N LEU A 132 2.65 -7.71 -4.05
CA LEU A 132 2.86 -8.06 -2.64
C LEU A 132 1.60 -8.68 -2.03
N LEU A 133 0.41 -8.11 -2.29
CA LEU A 133 -0.86 -8.69 -1.84
C LEU A 133 -1.10 -10.09 -2.37
N ALA A 134 -0.82 -10.32 -3.66
CA ALA A 134 -1.01 -11.63 -4.30
C ALA A 134 -0.07 -12.70 -3.69
N ARG A 135 1.14 -12.31 -3.27
CA ARG A 135 2.09 -13.20 -2.61
C ARG A 135 1.74 -13.48 -1.16
N GLU A 136 1.32 -12.45 -0.44
CA GLU A 136 0.87 -12.58 0.95
C GLU A 136 -0.28 -13.58 1.07
N ARG A 137 -1.23 -13.58 0.13
CA ARG A 137 -2.33 -14.55 0.07
C ARG A 137 -1.88 -16.01 0.03
N LYS A 138 -0.73 -16.29 -0.60
CA LYS A 138 -0.22 -17.65 -0.77
C LYS A 138 0.65 -18.09 0.41
N ALA A 139 1.21 -17.14 1.16
CA ALA A 139 2.21 -17.41 2.19
C ALA A 139 1.62 -17.56 3.61
N MET A 140 0.40 -17.09 3.87
CA MET A 140 -0.09 -16.94 5.23
C MET A 140 -1.32 -17.78 5.56
N VAL A 141 -1.23 -18.51 6.66
CA VAL A 141 -2.37 -18.93 7.49
C VAL A 141 -2.67 -17.78 8.47
N LEU A 142 -3.28 -16.72 7.98
CA LEU A 142 -3.64 -15.56 8.80
C LEU A 142 -5.11 -15.56 9.16
N ASP A 143 -5.40 -14.91 10.31
CA ASP A 143 -6.76 -14.58 10.72
C ASP A 143 -7.54 -13.92 9.55
N LEU A 144 -8.76 -14.39 9.34
CA LEU A 144 -9.68 -13.92 8.28
C LEU A 144 -9.92 -12.40 8.38
N THR A 145 -9.94 -11.85 9.59
CA THR A 145 -10.16 -10.42 9.87
C THR A 145 -8.99 -9.57 9.35
N TYR A 146 -7.76 -9.98 9.66
CA TYR A 146 -6.56 -9.30 9.15
C TYR A 146 -6.49 -9.36 7.62
N ARG A 147 -6.78 -10.52 7.03
CA ARG A 147 -6.77 -10.70 5.57
C ARG A 147 -7.79 -9.80 4.90
N LYS A 148 -9.01 -9.69 5.42
CA LYS A 148 -10.06 -8.78 4.89
C LYS A 148 -9.61 -7.32 4.97
N MET A 149 -9.03 -6.89 6.08
CA MET A 149 -8.49 -5.55 6.26
C MET A 149 -7.39 -5.27 5.22
N ARG A 150 -6.44 -6.18 5.07
CA ARG A 150 -5.34 -6.07 4.13
C ARG A 150 -5.80 -5.89 2.68
N HIS A 151 -6.83 -6.66 2.27
CA HIS A 151 -7.42 -6.51 0.93
C HIS A 151 -8.07 -5.14 0.74
N ARG A 152 -8.83 -4.67 1.73
CA ARG A 152 -9.48 -3.35 1.67
C ARG A 152 -8.45 -2.24 1.58
N LEU A 153 -7.40 -2.28 2.41
CA LEU A 153 -6.33 -1.28 2.39
C LEU A 153 -5.60 -1.25 1.04
N THR A 154 -5.20 -2.41 0.52
CA THR A 154 -4.51 -2.46 -0.78
C THR A 154 -5.42 -1.99 -1.92
N PHE A 155 -6.71 -2.33 -1.88
CA PHE A 155 -7.68 -1.83 -2.87
C PHE A 155 -7.80 -0.30 -2.80
N LEU A 156 -7.90 0.29 -1.61
CA LEU A 156 -7.96 1.75 -1.43
C LEU A 156 -6.67 2.43 -1.92
N VAL A 157 -5.51 1.87 -1.61
CA VAL A 157 -4.22 2.39 -2.10
C VAL A 157 -4.17 2.32 -3.63
N ALA A 158 -4.56 1.19 -4.24
CA ALA A 158 -4.60 1.07 -5.70
C ALA A 158 -5.57 2.08 -6.34
N LEU A 159 -6.74 2.30 -5.73
CA LEU A 159 -7.69 3.32 -6.17
C LEU A 159 -7.08 4.72 -6.10
N MET A 160 -6.36 5.04 -5.02
CA MET A 160 -5.67 6.34 -4.89
C MET A 160 -4.58 6.52 -5.94
N HIS A 161 -3.85 5.46 -6.33
CA HIS A 161 -2.88 5.51 -7.43
C HIS A 161 -3.58 5.76 -8.79
N LEU A 162 -4.72 5.11 -9.04
CA LEU A 162 -5.52 5.36 -10.24
C LEU A 162 -6.02 6.81 -10.28
N LEU A 163 -6.54 7.34 -9.17
CA LEU A 163 -6.95 8.74 -9.09
C LEU A 163 -5.77 9.69 -9.35
N MET A 164 -4.59 9.38 -8.81
CA MET A 164 -3.37 10.15 -9.08
C MET A 164 -3.07 10.18 -10.59
N LEU A 165 -3.11 9.04 -11.27
CA LEU A 165 -2.89 8.95 -12.72
C LEU A 165 -3.93 9.75 -13.50
N VAL A 166 -5.21 9.69 -13.11
CA VAL A 166 -6.29 10.47 -13.75
C VAL A 166 -6.06 11.97 -13.57
N PHE A 167 -5.62 12.41 -12.39
CA PHE A 167 -5.34 13.83 -12.15
C PHE A 167 -4.12 14.34 -12.92
N MET A 168 -3.19 13.45 -13.28
CA MET A 168 -2.05 13.78 -14.13
C MET A 168 -2.40 13.90 -15.62
N LEU A 169 -3.57 13.41 -16.05
CA LEU A 169 -3.99 13.58 -17.44
C LEU A 169 -4.26 15.07 -17.73
N PRO A 170 -3.80 15.59 -18.88
CA PRO A 170 -4.15 16.93 -19.32
C PRO A 170 -5.66 17.00 -19.53
N LEU A 171 -6.32 18.00 -18.95
CA LEU A 171 -7.69 18.32 -19.31
C LEU A 171 -7.68 18.78 -20.76
N SER A 172 -8.23 17.97 -21.67
CA SER A 172 -8.53 18.45 -23.03
C SER A 172 -9.57 19.56 -22.91
N ARG A 173 -9.11 20.80 -22.90
CA ARG A 173 -9.95 21.98 -23.17
C ARG A 173 -10.04 22.23 -24.66
#